data_32f1c3dfd3f3b59dfbdf7c3c6f37fda6
#
_entry.id   32f1c3dfd3f3b59dfbdf7c3c6f37fda6
#
_cell.length_a   1.000
_cell.length_b   1.000
_cell.length_c   1.000
_cell.angle_alpha   90.00
_cell.angle_beta   90.00
_cell.angle_gamma   90.00
#
_symmetry.space_group_name_H-M   'P 1'
#
loop_
_entity.id
_entity.type
_entity.pdbx_description
1 polymer ?
#
loop_
_entity_poly.entity_id
_entity_poly.type
_entity_poly.pdbx_seq_one_letter_code
_entity_poly.pdbx_strand_id
1 'polypeptide(L)'
;MAQVVFEKIWKIFGQHTVVPELNLNIADGEFLVFVGPSGCGKTTTLRMLAGLEMPTHGRILIDGRDVTLAPPGQRDIAMVFQSYALYPHLSVYKNLAFGPEVRSDSKEKIEGRVKQVAGLVGLDQLLHRRPSELSGGQRQRVALARALIREPKIFLLDEPLSNLDAGLRTNMRAEISELQRRLAITTVYVTHDQVEAMTMGHRIAVFNQGRILQIDTPANLYRSPANRFVGTFIGSPRMNIAPAEVAPEGDKMRVRGLGIVFSTADGSLPPGAARKVDLGLRPDDLHWTKDAPSRCTERATGVIKAIETTGSETFVLLDVEGVEMNARFPSFAPIAIGQRADLVFDPADLHFFDPETGDTLLVAPMDARDRQPIPPNRAARH
;
A
#
# COMPACT_ATOMS: atom_id res chain seq x y z
N MET A 1 6.84 22.20 -3.13
CA MET A 1 6.96 20.85 -2.59
C MET A 1 7.16 21.00 -1.10
N ALA A 2 6.79 20.03 -0.29
CA ALA A 2 6.82 20.21 1.16
C ALA A 2 7.01 18.88 1.90
N GLN A 3 7.89 18.89 2.91
CA GLN A 3 8.01 17.82 3.89
C GLN A 3 6.84 17.86 4.87
N VAL A 4 6.36 16.68 5.31
CA VAL A 4 5.33 16.57 6.35
C VAL A 4 5.86 15.76 7.52
N VAL A 5 5.67 16.26 8.75
CA VAL A 5 6.05 15.54 9.97
C VAL A 5 4.87 15.48 10.92
N PHE A 6 4.55 14.28 11.37
CA PHE A 6 3.65 14.03 12.48
C PHE A 6 4.48 13.70 13.72
N GLU A 7 4.31 14.45 14.79
CA GLU A 7 5.01 14.27 16.04
C GLU A 7 4.05 13.90 17.16
N LYS A 8 4.13 12.66 17.64
CA LYS A 8 3.33 12.11 18.75
C LYS A 8 1.84 12.40 18.63
N ILE A 9 1.29 12.23 17.42
CA ILE A 9 -0.12 12.50 17.14
C ILE A 9 -1.00 11.46 17.80
N TRP A 10 -1.99 11.94 18.52
CA TRP A 10 -3.09 11.13 19.06
C TRP A 10 -4.43 11.65 18.54
N LYS A 11 -5.34 10.72 18.26
CA LYS A 11 -6.74 11.07 18.02
C LYS A 11 -7.67 10.20 18.82
N ILE A 12 -8.49 10.86 19.64
CA ILE A 12 -9.46 10.26 20.54
C ILE A 12 -10.83 10.87 20.24
N PHE A 13 -11.86 10.05 20.02
CA PHE A 13 -13.25 10.44 19.90
C PHE A 13 -14.02 9.90 21.12
N GLY A 14 -14.44 10.79 22.00
CA GLY A 14 -15.04 10.39 23.28
C GLY A 14 -14.10 9.49 24.09
N GLN A 15 -14.45 8.21 24.26
CA GLN A 15 -13.61 7.23 24.95
C GLN A 15 -12.83 6.32 24.01
N HIS A 16 -12.98 6.48 22.68
CA HIS A 16 -12.36 5.61 21.70
C HIS A 16 -11.12 6.24 21.09
N THR A 17 -9.95 5.60 21.28
CA THR A 17 -8.68 6.00 20.66
C THR A 17 -8.62 5.42 19.25
N VAL A 18 -8.66 6.30 18.25
CA VAL A 18 -8.60 5.93 16.83
C VAL A 18 -7.16 5.92 16.31
N VAL A 19 -6.34 6.86 16.76
CA VAL A 19 -4.92 6.92 16.42
C VAL A 19 -4.12 7.10 17.71
N PRO A 20 -3.44 6.07 18.21
CA PRO A 20 -2.53 6.15 19.35
C PRO A 20 -1.11 6.46 18.86
N GLU A 21 -0.51 7.51 19.40
CA GLU A 21 0.89 7.91 19.22
C GLU A 21 1.50 7.65 17.82
N LEU A 22 1.05 8.42 16.86
CA LEU A 22 1.59 8.35 15.50
C LEU A 22 2.80 9.28 15.36
N ASN A 23 3.94 8.71 14.95
CA ASN A 23 5.10 9.44 14.47
C ASN A 23 5.35 9.07 13.01
N LEU A 24 5.43 10.07 12.12
CA LEU A 24 5.58 9.84 10.70
C LEU A 24 6.31 11.01 10.04
N ASN A 25 7.28 10.69 9.20
CA ASN A 25 7.95 11.65 8.35
C ASN A 25 7.73 11.29 6.88
N ILE A 26 7.24 12.26 6.10
CA ILE A 26 7.01 12.15 4.66
C ILE A 26 7.97 13.13 3.99
N ALA A 27 8.85 12.63 3.13
CA ALA A 27 9.83 13.45 2.47
C ALA A 27 9.21 14.37 1.41
N ASP A 28 9.91 15.43 1.08
CA ASP A 28 9.51 16.32 -0.02
C ASP A 28 9.43 15.55 -1.35
N GLY A 29 8.33 15.72 -2.08
CA GLY A 29 8.07 15.02 -3.35
C GLY A 29 7.76 13.52 -3.22
N GLU A 30 7.66 13.00 -2.01
CA GLU A 30 7.35 11.59 -1.77
C GLU A 30 5.90 11.26 -2.12
N PHE A 31 5.68 10.05 -2.69
CA PHE A 31 4.37 9.43 -2.82
C PHE A 31 4.23 8.35 -1.73
N LEU A 32 3.62 8.69 -0.61
CA LEU A 32 3.36 7.77 0.49
C LEU A 32 1.93 7.22 0.43
N VAL A 33 1.80 5.92 0.45
CA VAL A 33 0.48 5.24 0.46
C VAL A 33 0.16 4.75 1.86
N PHE A 34 -1.04 5.08 2.37
CA PHE A 34 -1.62 4.48 3.57
C PHE A 34 -2.51 3.32 3.17
N VAL A 35 -2.19 2.12 3.62
CA VAL A 35 -2.98 0.92 3.35
C VAL A 35 -3.33 0.20 4.64
N GLY A 36 -4.44 -0.52 4.67
CA GLY A 36 -4.88 -1.29 5.84
C GLY A 36 -6.40 -1.52 5.83
N PRO A 37 -6.93 -2.30 6.78
CA PRO A 37 -8.36 -2.59 6.89
C PRO A 37 -9.21 -1.34 7.03
N SER A 38 -10.50 -1.46 6.74
CA SER A 38 -11.46 -0.37 6.97
C SER A 38 -11.52 -0.02 8.46
N GLY A 39 -11.59 1.27 8.77
CA GLY A 39 -11.67 1.76 10.15
C GLY A 39 -10.35 1.77 10.93
N CYS A 40 -9.19 1.41 10.34
CA CYS A 40 -7.91 1.40 11.05
C CYS A 40 -7.23 2.78 11.21
N GLY A 41 -7.88 3.90 10.92
CA GLY A 41 -7.37 5.25 11.20
C GLY A 41 -6.74 6.00 10.01
N LYS A 42 -6.62 5.43 8.82
CA LYS A 42 -6.02 6.05 7.62
C LYS A 42 -6.66 7.39 7.24
N THR A 43 -7.97 7.36 6.96
CA THR A 43 -8.74 8.56 6.60
C THR A 43 -8.73 9.60 7.72
N THR A 44 -8.76 9.18 8.99
CA THR A 44 -8.65 10.10 10.13
C THR A 44 -7.29 10.79 10.12
N THR A 45 -6.20 10.06 9.89
CA THR A 45 -4.85 10.61 9.80
C THR A 45 -4.73 11.57 8.61
N LEU A 46 -5.30 11.21 7.46
CA LEU A 46 -5.33 12.08 6.27
C LEU A 46 -6.13 13.37 6.56
N ARG A 47 -7.28 13.28 7.23
CA ARG A 47 -8.10 14.43 7.60
C ARG A 47 -7.42 15.34 8.62
N MET A 48 -6.63 14.78 9.54
CA MET A 48 -5.82 15.59 10.46
C MET A 48 -4.75 16.38 9.70
N LEU A 49 -4.10 15.79 8.70
CA LEU A 49 -3.17 16.52 7.82
C LEU A 49 -3.88 17.62 7.03
N ALA A 50 -5.07 17.33 6.50
CA ALA A 50 -5.87 18.31 5.76
C ALA A 50 -6.40 19.47 6.63
N GLY A 51 -6.36 19.36 7.97
CA GLY A 51 -6.97 20.33 8.90
C GLY A 51 -8.49 20.24 8.97
N LEU A 52 -9.06 19.15 8.48
CA LEU A 52 -10.50 18.84 8.58
C LEU A 52 -10.86 18.19 9.91
N GLU A 53 -9.85 17.66 10.59
CA GLU A 53 -9.93 17.05 11.90
C GLU A 53 -8.75 17.53 12.74
N MET A 54 -8.97 17.82 14.02
CA MET A 54 -7.88 18.25 14.92
C MET A 54 -7.33 17.04 15.68
N PRO A 55 -6.01 16.88 15.81
CA PRO A 55 -5.45 15.89 16.71
C PRO A 55 -5.81 16.22 18.16
N THR A 56 -5.90 15.19 19.01
CA THR A 56 -6.12 15.38 20.44
C THR A 56 -4.83 15.79 21.15
N HIS A 57 -3.70 15.23 20.71
CA HIS A 57 -2.35 15.58 21.17
C HIS A 57 -1.37 15.50 20.01
N GLY A 58 -0.19 16.08 20.20
CA GLY A 58 0.90 16.09 19.23
C GLY A 58 0.86 17.26 18.28
N ARG A 59 1.76 17.26 17.29
CA ARG A 59 1.92 18.34 16.33
C ARG A 59 2.04 17.83 14.90
N ILE A 60 1.54 18.62 13.95
CA ILE A 60 1.72 18.41 12.51
C ILE A 60 2.52 19.57 11.94
N LEU A 61 3.65 19.27 11.31
CA LEU A 61 4.49 20.28 10.68
C LEU A 61 4.49 20.10 9.16
N ILE A 62 4.48 21.20 8.44
CA ILE A 62 4.66 21.29 6.99
C ILE A 62 5.81 22.24 6.74
N ASP A 63 6.89 21.78 6.10
CA ASP A 63 8.14 22.54 5.91
C ASP A 63 8.66 23.13 7.24
N GLY A 64 8.59 22.39 8.33
CA GLY A 64 8.99 22.84 9.67
C GLY A 64 8.02 23.81 10.35
N ARG A 65 6.98 24.30 9.65
CA ARG A 65 5.95 25.16 10.22
C ARG A 65 4.89 24.32 10.92
N ASP A 66 4.59 24.62 12.17
CA ASP A 66 3.46 24.02 12.89
C ASP A 66 2.12 24.48 12.30
N VAL A 67 1.36 23.52 11.77
CA VAL A 67 0.04 23.73 11.18
C VAL A 67 -1.07 23.03 11.94
N THR A 68 -0.78 22.53 13.15
CA THR A 68 -1.71 21.70 13.93
C THR A 68 -3.08 22.35 14.08
N LEU A 69 -3.13 23.63 14.40
CA LEU A 69 -4.37 24.39 14.58
C LEU A 69 -4.75 25.24 13.35
N ALA A 70 -3.95 25.22 12.28
CA ALA A 70 -4.24 25.99 11.09
C ALA A 70 -5.46 25.41 10.34
N PRO A 71 -6.40 26.23 9.89
CA PRO A 71 -7.52 25.76 9.08
C PRO A 71 -7.05 25.25 7.71
N PRO A 72 -7.86 24.40 7.01
CA PRO A 72 -7.46 23.79 5.73
C PRO A 72 -6.94 24.77 4.68
N GLY A 73 -7.57 25.95 4.58
CA GLY A 73 -7.19 26.99 3.60
C GLY A 73 -5.80 27.59 3.78
N GLN A 74 -5.15 27.39 4.93
CA GLN A 74 -3.83 27.94 5.28
C GLN A 74 -2.69 26.90 5.23
N ARG A 75 -2.99 25.65 4.79
CA ARG A 75 -2.02 24.56 4.78
C ARG A 75 -1.38 24.28 3.42
N ASP A 76 -1.74 25.02 2.37
CA ASP A 76 -1.31 24.79 0.98
C ASP A 76 -1.51 23.34 0.51
N ILE A 77 -2.64 22.74 0.90
CA ILE A 77 -3.02 21.37 0.60
C ILE A 77 -4.21 21.36 -0.35
N ALA A 78 -4.23 20.41 -1.28
CA ALA A 78 -5.43 20.03 -2.00
C ALA A 78 -5.81 18.60 -1.69
N MET A 79 -7.12 18.33 -1.58
CA MET A 79 -7.66 17.01 -1.26
C MET A 79 -8.69 16.58 -2.29
N VAL A 80 -8.58 15.32 -2.73
CA VAL A 80 -9.60 14.62 -3.52
C VAL A 80 -10.28 13.63 -2.60
N PHE A 81 -11.59 13.75 -2.49
CA PHE A 81 -12.44 12.90 -1.66
C PHE A 81 -12.91 11.66 -2.44
N GLN A 82 -13.25 10.61 -1.74
CA GLN A 82 -13.80 9.37 -2.28
C GLN A 82 -15.04 9.60 -3.18
N SER A 83 -15.90 10.56 -2.83
CA SER A 83 -17.09 10.93 -3.61
C SER A 83 -16.82 11.93 -4.73
N TYR A 84 -15.53 12.27 -4.99
CA TYR A 84 -15.09 13.33 -5.91
C TYR A 84 -15.53 14.74 -5.51
N ALA A 85 -16.63 14.90 -4.78
CA ALA A 85 -17.23 16.15 -4.27
C ALA A 85 -17.38 17.25 -5.35
N LEU A 86 -17.69 16.87 -6.60
CA LEU A 86 -17.91 17.81 -7.69
C LEU A 86 -19.21 18.58 -7.48
N TYR A 87 -19.24 19.85 -7.94
CA TYR A 87 -20.46 20.66 -7.97
C TYR A 87 -21.33 20.19 -9.14
N PRO A 88 -22.47 19.48 -8.90
CA PRO A 88 -23.20 18.80 -9.96
C PRO A 88 -23.92 19.74 -10.94
N HIS A 89 -24.23 20.96 -10.48
CA HIS A 89 -24.90 22.01 -11.26
C HIS A 89 -23.95 22.85 -12.10
N LEU A 90 -22.63 22.75 -11.88
CA LEU A 90 -21.60 23.50 -12.59
C LEU A 90 -21.00 22.65 -13.72
N SER A 91 -20.59 23.30 -14.84
CA SER A 91 -19.79 22.65 -15.88
C SER A 91 -18.40 22.27 -15.36
N VAL A 92 -17.65 21.45 -16.11
CA VAL A 92 -16.25 21.11 -15.81
C VAL A 92 -15.43 22.40 -15.66
N TYR A 93 -15.52 23.33 -16.63
CA TYR A 93 -14.84 24.62 -16.54
C TYR A 93 -15.12 25.33 -15.22
N LYS A 94 -16.40 25.46 -14.84
CA LYS A 94 -16.80 26.14 -13.60
C LYS A 94 -16.37 25.38 -12.35
N ASN A 95 -16.33 24.05 -12.37
CA ASN A 95 -15.77 23.25 -11.30
C ASN A 95 -14.28 23.56 -11.07
N LEU A 96 -13.50 23.73 -12.15
CA LEU A 96 -12.09 24.09 -12.07
C LEU A 96 -11.91 25.55 -11.65
N ALA A 97 -12.64 26.47 -12.26
CA ALA A 97 -12.52 27.91 -12.05
C ALA A 97 -12.96 28.36 -10.64
N PHE A 98 -13.83 27.60 -9.97
CA PHE A 98 -14.44 27.99 -8.70
C PHE A 98 -13.44 28.40 -7.62
N GLY A 99 -12.38 27.64 -7.40
CA GLY A 99 -11.37 27.95 -6.39
C GLY A 99 -10.60 29.25 -6.68
N PRO A 100 -10.05 29.43 -7.89
CA PRO A 100 -9.45 30.70 -8.35
C PRO A 100 -10.41 31.89 -8.31
N GLU A 101 -11.68 31.73 -8.72
CA GLU A 101 -12.70 32.80 -8.66
C GLU A 101 -12.93 33.28 -7.21
N VAL A 102 -13.04 32.35 -6.25
CA VAL A 102 -13.18 32.69 -4.82
C VAL A 102 -11.97 33.47 -4.29
N ARG A 103 -10.79 33.23 -4.83
CA ARG A 103 -9.56 34.00 -4.49
C ARG A 103 -9.42 35.32 -5.22
N SER A 104 -10.39 35.68 -6.06
CA SER A 104 -10.40 36.88 -6.87
C SER A 104 -9.22 36.96 -7.86
N ASP A 105 -8.77 35.82 -8.40
CA ASP A 105 -7.80 35.80 -9.49
C ASP A 105 -8.40 36.45 -10.75
N SER A 106 -7.55 37.09 -11.60
CA SER A 106 -8.04 37.70 -12.83
C SER A 106 -8.58 36.67 -13.82
N LYS A 107 -9.52 37.09 -14.67
CA LYS A 107 -10.18 36.19 -15.63
C LYS A 107 -9.17 35.53 -16.57
N GLU A 108 -8.21 36.29 -17.08
CA GLU A 108 -7.17 35.79 -17.98
C GLU A 108 -6.30 34.72 -17.29
N LYS A 109 -5.96 34.92 -15.99
CA LYS A 109 -5.20 33.96 -15.19
C LYS A 109 -5.98 32.70 -14.97
N ILE A 110 -7.30 32.81 -14.68
CA ILE A 110 -8.19 31.65 -14.51
C ILE A 110 -8.29 30.84 -15.82
N GLU A 111 -8.54 31.50 -16.96
CA GLU A 111 -8.64 30.85 -18.26
C GLU A 111 -7.34 30.12 -18.63
N GLY A 112 -6.19 30.76 -18.45
CA GLY A 112 -4.88 30.17 -18.70
C GLY A 112 -4.65 28.92 -17.85
N ARG A 113 -4.92 28.99 -16.54
CA ARG A 113 -4.77 27.86 -15.62
C ARG A 113 -5.74 26.70 -15.92
N VAL A 114 -7.02 27.02 -16.20
CA VAL A 114 -8.01 25.99 -16.56
C VAL A 114 -7.55 25.25 -17.82
N LYS A 115 -7.09 25.96 -18.85
CA LYS A 115 -6.57 25.35 -20.07
C LYS A 115 -5.35 24.47 -19.79
N GLN A 116 -4.40 24.96 -19.02
CA GLN A 116 -3.20 24.21 -18.65
C GLN A 116 -3.53 22.92 -17.90
N VAL A 117 -4.35 23.01 -16.85
CA VAL A 117 -4.70 21.85 -16.02
C VAL A 117 -5.61 20.88 -16.77
N ALA A 118 -6.54 21.37 -17.59
CA ALA A 118 -7.38 20.52 -18.44
C ALA A 118 -6.53 19.70 -19.43
N GLY A 119 -5.54 20.32 -20.06
CA GLY A 119 -4.58 19.63 -20.93
C GLY A 119 -3.74 18.58 -20.20
N LEU A 120 -3.35 18.82 -18.93
CA LEU A 120 -2.60 17.86 -18.12
C LEU A 120 -3.34 16.55 -17.87
N VAL A 121 -4.68 16.59 -17.76
CA VAL A 121 -5.52 15.44 -17.42
C VAL A 121 -6.46 15.03 -18.56
N GLY A 122 -6.29 15.59 -19.76
CA GLY A 122 -7.06 15.23 -20.96
C GLY A 122 -8.54 15.61 -20.89
N LEU A 123 -8.87 16.79 -20.39
CA LEU A 123 -10.24 17.31 -20.25
C LEU A 123 -10.60 18.41 -21.23
N ASP A 124 -9.73 18.78 -22.18
CA ASP A 124 -9.90 19.95 -23.07
C ASP A 124 -11.25 19.95 -23.79
N GLN A 125 -11.68 18.82 -24.29
CA GLN A 125 -12.93 18.67 -25.05
C GLN A 125 -14.18 18.57 -24.16
N LEU A 126 -14.00 18.49 -22.83
CA LEU A 126 -15.08 18.24 -21.87
C LEU A 126 -15.42 19.44 -20.98
N LEU A 127 -14.76 20.57 -21.17
CA LEU A 127 -14.89 21.77 -20.31
C LEU A 127 -16.32 22.31 -20.19
N HIS A 128 -17.15 22.12 -21.24
CA HIS A 128 -18.54 22.58 -21.28
C HIS A 128 -19.52 21.61 -20.63
N ARG A 129 -19.15 20.32 -20.44
CA ARG A 129 -20.03 19.29 -19.87
C ARG A 129 -20.25 19.47 -18.38
N ARG A 130 -21.35 18.87 -17.86
CA ARG A 130 -21.64 18.74 -16.43
C ARG A 130 -21.20 17.38 -15.91
N PRO A 131 -21.00 17.22 -14.59
CA PRO A 131 -20.61 15.93 -13.99
C PRO A 131 -21.55 14.76 -14.32
N SER A 132 -22.86 15.00 -14.50
CA SER A 132 -23.85 13.99 -14.90
C SER A 132 -23.62 13.42 -16.31
N GLU A 133 -22.91 14.15 -17.16
CA GLU A 133 -22.64 13.79 -18.57
C GLU A 133 -21.27 13.11 -18.74
N LEU A 134 -20.58 12.81 -17.62
CA LEU A 134 -19.23 12.26 -17.59
C LEU A 134 -19.22 10.80 -17.13
N SER A 135 -18.27 10.02 -17.66
CA SER A 135 -17.96 8.70 -17.11
C SER A 135 -17.30 8.79 -15.72
N GLY A 136 -17.21 7.67 -15.00
CA GLY A 136 -16.54 7.62 -13.69
C GLY A 136 -15.11 8.17 -13.70
N GLY A 137 -14.31 7.72 -14.66
CA GLY A 137 -12.92 8.21 -14.80
C GLY A 137 -12.84 9.67 -15.22
N GLN A 138 -13.76 10.15 -16.06
CA GLN A 138 -13.81 11.58 -16.40
C GLN A 138 -14.15 12.43 -15.17
N ARG A 139 -15.11 12.01 -14.34
CA ARG A 139 -15.41 12.70 -13.07
C ARG A 139 -14.19 12.74 -12.15
N GLN A 140 -13.44 11.64 -12.07
CA GLN A 140 -12.22 11.61 -11.29
C GLN A 140 -11.16 12.58 -11.83
N ARG A 141 -10.90 12.60 -13.14
CA ARG A 141 -9.97 13.57 -13.74
C ARG A 141 -10.39 15.01 -13.45
N VAL A 142 -11.69 15.31 -13.43
CA VAL A 142 -12.19 16.63 -13.02
C VAL A 142 -11.87 16.92 -11.56
N ALA A 143 -12.01 15.94 -10.65
CA ALA A 143 -11.67 16.10 -9.24
C ALA A 143 -10.16 16.34 -9.04
N LEU A 144 -9.31 15.59 -9.76
CA LEU A 144 -7.86 15.80 -9.78
C LEU A 144 -7.50 17.18 -10.30
N ALA A 145 -8.07 17.59 -11.44
CA ALA A 145 -7.85 18.92 -12.03
C ALA A 145 -8.25 20.04 -11.09
N ARG A 146 -9.40 19.90 -10.41
CA ARG A 146 -9.88 20.90 -9.43
C ARG A 146 -8.94 21.03 -8.21
N ALA A 147 -8.29 19.96 -7.83
CA ALA A 147 -7.28 19.98 -6.79
C ALA A 147 -5.98 20.62 -7.29
N LEU A 148 -5.51 20.26 -8.48
CA LEU A 148 -4.25 20.73 -9.07
C LEU A 148 -4.26 22.22 -9.44
N ILE A 149 -5.41 22.78 -9.85
CA ILE A 149 -5.52 24.18 -10.24
C ILE A 149 -5.14 25.17 -9.10
N ARG A 150 -5.13 24.65 -7.87
CA ARG A 150 -4.72 25.41 -6.68
C ARG A 150 -3.20 25.49 -6.50
N GLU A 151 -2.42 24.73 -7.30
CA GLU A 151 -0.97 24.58 -7.18
C GLU A 151 -0.54 24.21 -5.75
N PRO A 152 -1.08 23.10 -5.20
CA PRO A 152 -0.83 22.74 -3.81
C PRO A 152 0.60 22.25 -3.61
N LYS A 153 1.15 22.45 -2.41
CA LYS A 153 2.42 21.85 -2.00
C LYS A 153 2.26 20.36 -1.66
N ILE A 154 1.09 19.97 -1.17
CA ILE A 154 0.76 18.61 -0.75
C ILE A 154 -0.56 18.17 -1.37
N PHE A 155 -0.60 16.97 -1.89
CA PHE A 155 -1.75 16.37 -2.55
C PHE A 155 -2.27 15.19 -1.73
N LEU A 156 -3.52 15.26 -1.29
CA LEU A 156 -4.17 14.25 -0.47
C LEU A 156 -5.25 13.54 -1.28
N LEU A 157 -5.21 12.21 -1.33
CA LEU A 157 -6.12 11.37 -2.10
C LEU A 157 -6.78 10.35 -1.15
N ASP A 158 -8.07 10.51 -0.89
CA ASP A 158 -8.84 9.64 0.02
C ASP A 158 -9.65 8.63 -0.80
N GLU A 159 -9.15 7.42 -1.00
CA GLU A 159 -9.74 6.33 -1.77
C GLU A 159 -10.28 6.77 -3.16
N PRO A 160 -9.50 7.47 -3.97
CA PRO A 160 -10.03 8.13 -5.17
C PRO A 160 -10.49 7.15 -6.26
N LEU A 161 -10.04 5.89 -6.24
CA LEU A 161 -10.35 4.88 -7.26
C LEU A 161 -11.46 3.90 -6.85
N SER A 162 -11.97 3.98 -5.61
CA SER A 162 -12.91 3.00 -5.05
C SER A 162 -14.21 2.84 -5.84
N ASN A 163 -14.68 3.91 -6.51
CA ASN A 163 -15.93 3.95 -7.26
C ASN A 163 -15.78 3.62 -8.75
N LEU A 164 -14.64 3.09 -9.19
CA LEU A 164 -14.34 2.76 -10.58
C LEU A 164 -14.35 1.24 -10.80
N ASP A 165 -14.72 0.83 -12.03
CA ASP A 165 -14.54 -0.55 -12.47
C ASP A 165 -13.06 -0.94 -12.58
N ALA A 166 -12.77 -2.25 -12.64
CA ALA A 166 -11.41 -2.78 -12.59
C ALA A 166 -10.53 -2.29 -13.76
N GLY A 167 -11.07 -2.24 -14.98
CA GLY A 167 -10.31 -1.81 -16.15
C GLY A 167 -9.95 -0.33 -16.08
N LEU A 168 -10.93 0.51 -15.72
CA LEU A 168 -10.71 1.94 -15.55
C LEU A 168 -9.76 2.25 -14.39
N ARG A 169 -9.85 1.48 -13.28
CA ARG A 169 -8.95 1.61 -12.12
C ARG A 169 -7.49 1.39 -12.52
N THR A 170 -7.21 0.38 -13.35
CA THR A 170 -5.85 0.11 -13.83
C THR A 170 -5.28 1.29 -14.62
N ASN A 171 -6.05 1.89 -15.54
CA ASN A 171 -5.61 3.05 -16.30
C ASN A 171 -5.39 4.27 -15.41
N MET A 172 -6.31 4.52 -14.48
CA MET A 172 -6.23 5.67 -13.57
C MET A 172 -5.06 5.58 -12.59
N ARG A 173 -4.66 4.38 -12.15
CA ARG A 173 -3.43 4.20 -11.35
C ARG A 173 -2.20 4.69 -12.10
N ALA A 174 -2.05 4.27 -13.37
CA ALA A 174 -0.94 4.70 -14.21
C ALA A 174 -0.94 6.22 -14.41
N GLU A 175 -2.10 6.81 -14.68
CA GLU A 175 -2.25 8.26 -14.87
C GLU A 175 -1.89 9.07 -13.61
N ILE A 176 -2.36 8.64 -12.42
CA ILE A 176 -2.05 9.32 -11.16
C ILE A 176 -0.56 9.22 -10.84
N SER A 177 0.05 8.04 -11.04
CA SER A 177 1.48 7.82 -10.81
C SER A 177 2.33 8.69 -11.76
N GLU A 178 1.96 8.75 -13.05
CA GLU A 178 2.63 9.61 -14.04
C GLU A 178 2.49 11.09 -13.69
N LEU A 179 1.29 11.51 -13.28
CA LEU A 179 1.02 12.89 -12.90
C LEU A 179 1.86 13.30 -11.69
N GLN A 180 1.93 12.45 -10.66
CA GLN A 180 2.74 12.71 -9.46
C GLN A 180 4.22 12.78 -9.81
N ARG A 181 4.74 11.83 -10.61
CA ARG A 181 6.15 11.84 -11.06
C ARG A 181 6.50 13.12 -11.84
N ARG A 182 5.60 13.57 -12.70
CA ARG A 182 5.78 14.77 -13.52
C ARG A 182 5.75 16.06 -12.68
N LEU A 183 4.87 16.12 -11.68
CA LEU A 183 4.69 17.29 -10.84
C LEU A 183 5.59 17.28 -9.60
N ALA A 184 6.07 16.10 -9.19
CA ALA A 184 6.88 15.87 -8.00
C ALA A 184 6.27 16.40 -6.68
N ILE A 185 4.94 16.59 -6.63
CA ILE A 185 4.22 17.07 -5.45
C ILE A 185 4.21 15.97 -4.37
N THR A 186 4.49 16.33 -3.12
CA THR A 186 4.33 15.43 -1.96
C THR A 186 2.90 14.93 -1.90
N THR A 187 2.72 13.62 -1.97
CA THR A 187 1.40 13.00 -2.11
C THR A 187 1.16 11.98 -1.01
N VAL A 188 0.00 12.06 -0.36
CA VAL A 188 -0.50 11.03 0.56
C VAL A 188 -1.75 10.41 -0.05
N TYR A 189 -1.70 9.11 -0.28
CA TYR A 189 -2.76 8.35 -0.92
C TYR A 189 -3.31 7.31 0.05
N VAL A 190 -4.61 7.33 0.30
CA VAL A 190 -5.28 6.33 1.14
C VAL A 190 -5.98 5.32 0.25
N THR A 191 -5.80 4.05 0.54
CA THR A 191 -6.51 2.95 -0.11
C THR A 191 -6.69 1.76 0.83
N HIS A 192 -7.60 0.88 0.50
CA HIS A 192 -7.70 -0.48 1.05
C HIS A 192 -7.26 -1.55 0.02
N ASP A 193 -6.94 -1.14 -1.20
CA ASP A 193 -6.49 -2.01 -2.30
C ASP A 193 -4.96 -2.15 -2.26
N GLN A 194 -4.50 -3.39 -2.07
CA GLN A 194 -3.07 -3.70 -2.00
C GLN A 194 -2.36 -3.47 -3.34
N VAL A 195 -3.05 -3.73 -4.47
CA VAL A 195 -2.47 -3.55 -5.80
C VAL A 195 -2.19 -2.07 -6.07
N GLU A 196 -3.10 -1.18 -5.64
CA GLU A 196 -2.87 0.26 -5.70
C GLU A 196 -1.63 0.65 -4.88
N ALA A 197 -1.57 0.19 -3.63
CA ALA A 197 -0.45 0.49 -2.74
C ALA A 197 0.89 0.00 -3.33
N MET A 198 0.95 -1.25 -3.78
CA MET A 198 2.17 -1.89 -4.30
C MET A 198 2.66 -1.29 -5.62
N THR A 199 1.76 -0.70 -6.43
CA THR A 199 2.11 -0.20 -7.77
C THR A 199 2.36 1.30 -7.85
N MET A 200 1.88 2.09 -6.88
CA MET A 200 1.91 3.56 -6.95
C MET A 200 2.86 4.21 -5.95
N GLY A 201 3.01 3.63 -4.75
CA GLY A 201 3.77 4.25 -3.66
C GLY A 201 5.29 4.15 -3.80
N HIS A 202 6.02 5.20 -3.46
CA HIS A 202 7.45 5.12 -3.18
C HIS A 202 7.68 4.36 -1.87
N ARG A 203 6.89 4.67 -0.84
CA ARG A 203 6.75 3.90 0.39
C ARG A 203 5.28 3.68 0.70
N ILE A 204 5.05 2.63 1.47
CA ILE A 204 3.72 2.25 1.94
C ILE A 204 3.75 2.19 3.47
N ALA A 205 2.79 2.85 4.12
CA ALA A 205 2.54 2.72 5.54
C ALA A 205 1.37 1.74 5.76
N VAL A 206 1.65 0.60 6.37
CA VAL A 206 0.65 -0.43 6.69
C VAL A 206 0.01 -0.10 8.03
N PHE A 207 -1.27 0.28 8.00
CA PHE A 207 -2.07 0.63 9.17
C PHE A 207 -2.83 -0.57 9.71
N ASN A 208 -2.83 -0.73 11.03
CA ASN A 208 -3.73 -1.61 11.74
C ASN A 208 -4.05 -1.03 13.13
N GLN A 209 -5.32 -1.02 13.54
CA GLN A 209 -5.78 -0.55 14.85
C GLN A 209 -5.20 0.81 15.26
N GLY A 210 -5.19 1.77 14.34
CA GLY A 210 -4.70 3.12 14.55
C GLY A 210 -3.17 3.29 14.53
N ARG A 211 -2.41 2.20 14.44
CA ARG A 211 -0.94 2.20 14.43
C ARG A 211 -0.40 1.93 13.03
N ILE A 212 0.77 2.46 12.75
CA ILE A 212 1.57 2.04 11.61
C ILE A 212 2.45 0.87 12.06
N LEU A 213 2.23 -0.30 11.44
CA LEU A 213 2.99 -1.51 11.77
C LEU A 213 4.32 -1.59 11.03
N GLN A 214 4.36 -1.07 9.80
CA GLN A 214 5.59 -0.97 9.00
C GLN A 214 5.43 0.14 7.97
N ILE A 215 6.54 0.85 7.70
CA ILE A 215 6.66 1.79 6.58
C ILE A 215 7.89 1.38 5.80
N ASP A 216 7.72 1.00 4.54
CA ASP A 216 8.83 0.59 3.71
C ASP A 216 8.48 0.71 2.21
N THR A 217 9.46 0.41 1.34
CA THR A 217 9.21 0.23 -0.08
C THR A 217 8.28 -0.97 -0.33
N PRO A 218 7.54 -1.01 -1.44
CA PRO A 218 6.70 -2.17 -1.78
C PRO A 218 7.47 -3.50 -1.74
N ALA A 219 8.69 -3.53 -2.28
CA ALA A 219 9.51 -4.73 -2.30
C ALA A 219 9.88 -5.24 -0.90
N ASN A 220 10.27 -4.34 0.00
CA ASN A 220 10.63 -4.70 1.37
C ASN A 220 9.45 -5.16 2.19
N LEU A 221 8.27 -4.52 2.06
CA LEU A 221 7.03 -4.98 2.71
C LEU A 221 6.66 -6.41 2.30
N TYR A 222 6.90 -6.76 1.03
CA TYR A 222 6.63 -8.10 0.53
C TYR A 222 7.66 -9.11 1.00
N ARG A 223 8.96 -8.79 0.90
CA ARG A 223 10.07 -9.72 1.17
C ARG A 223 10.43 -9.83 2.66
N SER A 224 10.25 -8.75 3.42
CA SER A 224 10.70 -8.63 4.81
C SER A 224 9.62 -8.02 5.70
N PRO A 225 8.45 -8.69 5.85
CA PRO A 225 7.38 -8.19 6.70
C PRO A 225 7.82 -8.13 8.15
N ALA A 226 7.58 -7.00 8.82
CA ALA A 226 7.95 -6.79 10.22
C ALA A 226 7.16 -7.68 11.19
N ASN A 227 5.99 -8.14 10.78
CA ASN A 227 5.14 -9.01 11.59
C ASN A 227 4.18 -9.83 10.71
N ARG A 228 3.55 -10.82 11.35
CA ARG A 228 2.58 -11.74 10.72
C ARG A 228 1.42 -10.99 10.04
N PHE A 229 0.94 -9.89 10.65
CA PHE A 229 -0.13 -9.11 10.03
C PHE A 229 0.30 -8.53 8.69
N VAL A 230 1.46 -7.86 8.63
CA VAL A 230 1.99 -7.31 7.37
C VAL A 230 2.21 -8.42 6.35
N GLY A 231 2.82 -9.55 6.74
CA GLY A 231 3.05 -10.70 5.87
C GLY A 231 1.79 -11.24 5.23
N THR A 232 0.71 -11.38 6.03
CA THR A 232 -0.59 -11.89 5.55
C THR A 232 -1.45 -10.84 4.89
N PHE A 233 -1.26 -9.55 5.21
CA PHE A 233 -2.00 -8.46 4.61
C PHE A 233 -1.44 -8.07 3.24
N ILE A 234 -0.12 -8.10 3.05
CA ILE A 234 0.54 -7.75 1.78
C ILE A 234 0.75 -9.02 0.94
N GLY A 235 0.10 -9.09 -0.21
CA GLY A 235 0.13 -10.19 -1.16
C GLY A 235 -1.24 -10.81 -1.42
N SER A 236 -1.46 -11.25 -2.65
CA SER A 236 -2.68 -11.94 -3.08
C SER A 236 -2.28 -13.13 -3.97
N PRO A 237 -2.57 -14.36 -3.56
CA PRO A 237 -3.17 -14.78 -2.29
C PRO A 237 -2.32 -14.42 -1.06
N ARG A 238 -2.93 -14.52 0.13
CA ARG A 238 -2.25 -14.22 1.41
C ARG A 238 -1.14 -15.23 1.67
N MET A 239 -0.11 -14.79 2.43
CA MET A 239 0.92 -15.68 2.95
C MET A 239 0.29 -16.84 3.73
N ASN A 240 0.73 -18.06 3.46
CA ASN A 240 0.39 -19.23 4.24
C ASN A 240 1.04 -19.11 5.62
N ILE A 241 0.28 -19.43 6.68
CA ILE A 241 0.79 -19.45 8.04
C ILE A 241 0.50 -20.83 8.64
N ALA A 242 1.52 -21.47 9.16
CA ALA A 242 1.41 -22.76 9.81
C ALA A 242 2.18 -22.80 11.12
N PRO A 243 1.67 -23.48 12.15
CA PRO A 243 2.42 -23.72 13.39
C PRO A 243 3.62 -24.61 13.10
N ALA A 244 4.77 -24.27 13.68
CA ALA A 244 5.99 -25.07 13.59
C ALA A 244 6.77 -25.06 14.91
N GLU A 245 7.67 -26.03 15.04
CA GLU A 245 8.63 -26.10 16.14
C GLU A 245 10.04 -25.97 15.59
N VAL A 246 10.85 -25.16 16.25
CA VAL A 246 12.24 -24.91 15.88
C VAL A 246 13.13 -25.33 17.02
N ALA A 247 14.18 -26.10 16.72
CA ALA A 247 15.17 -26.54 17.69
C ALA A 247 16.59 -26.45 17.13
N PRO A 248 17.61 -26.13 17.94
CA PRO A 248 19.01 -26.19 17.53
C PRO A 248 19.41 -27.62 17.08
N GLU A 249 20.18 -27.72 16.00
CA GLU A 249 20.76 -28.97 15.50
C GLU A 249 22.18 -28.71 14.98
N GLY A 250 23.15 -28.74 15.89
CA GLY A 250 24.53 -28.36 15.59
C GLY A 250 24.67 -26.88 15.24
N ASP A 251 25.15 -26.60 14.02
CA ASP A 251 25.28 -25.26 13.40
C ASP A 251 24.04 -24.86 12.57
N LYS A 252 22.97 -25.62 12.67
CA LYS A 252 21.69 -25.41 11.95
C LYS A 252 20.52 -25.35 12.93
N MET A 253 19.39 -24.91 12.40
CA MET A 253 18.11 -24.99 13.08
C MET A 253 17.25 -26.05 12.41
N ARG A 254 16.80 -27.03 13.19
CA ARG A 254 15.81 -28.02 12.75
C ARG A 254 14.42 -27.43 12.87
N VAL A 255 13.69 -27.42 11.78
CA VAL A 255 12.30 -26.94 11.72
C VAL A 255 11.38 -28.14 11.49
N ARG A 256 10.34 -28.27 12.31
CA ARG A 256 9.28 -29.25 12.16
C ARG A 256 7.95 -28.51 11.97
N GLY A 257 7.42 -28.56 10.77
CA GLY A 257 6.17 -27.89 10.39
C GLY A 257 5.74 -28.31 8.98
N LEU A 258 4.52 -28.00 8.58
CA LEU A 258 3.98 -28.36 7.26
C LEU A 258 4.09 -29.88 6.94
N GLY A 259 4.02 -30.73 7.97
CA GLY A 259 4.21 -32.17 7.81
C GLY A 259 5.59 -32.66 7.46
N ILE A 260 6.57 -31.78 7.45
CA ILE A 260 7.96 -32.10 7.11
C ILE A 260 8.93 -31.66 8.22
N VAL A 261 10.12 -32.25 8.16
CA VAL A 261 11.25 -31.87 9.01
C VAL A 261 12.40 -31.53 8.11
N PHE A 262 12.92 -30.31 8.25
CA PHE A 262 14.05 -29.83 7.46
C PHE A 262 15.00 -29.01 8.33
N SER A 263 16.21 -28.77 7.84
CA SER A 263 17.21 -27.93 8.52
C SER A 263 17.45 -26.66 7.72
N THR A 264 17.41 -25.51 8.39
CA THR A 264 17.75 -24.22 7.80
C THR A 264 19.08 -23.72 8.36
N ALA A 265 19.76 -22.82 7.62
CA ALA A 265 21.04 -22.25 8.05
C ALA A 265 20.92 -21.57 9.43
N ASP A 266 21.94 -21.71 10.26
CA ASP A 266 22.04 -20.93 11.49
C ASP A 266 22.20 -19.43 11.14
N GLY A 267 21.54 -18.57 11.93
CA GLY A 267 21.53 -17.12 11.71
C GLY A 267 20.22 -16.57 11.11
N SER A 268 19.35 -17.43 10.57
CA SER A 268 17.99 -17.01 10.15
C SER A 268 17.08 -16.74 11.36
N LEU A 269 17.40 -17.33 12.51
CA LEU A 269 16.63 -17.21 13.75
C LEU A 269 17.54 -16.86 14.92
N PRO A 270 17.07 -16.09 15.92
CA PRO A 270 17.86 -15.84 17.13
C PRO A 270 18.24 -17.15 17.80
N PRO A 271 19.48 -17.32 18.26
CA PRO A 271 19.91 -18.52 18.97
C PRO A 271 19.05 -18.73 20.23
N GLY A 272 18.70 -19.95 20.53
CA GLY A 272 17.88 -20.27 21.71
C GLY A 272 17.43 -21.72 21.78
N ALA A 273 16.72 -22.06 22.85
CA ALA A 273 16.10 -23.36 23.03
C ALA A 273 14.98 -23.61 21.99
N ALA A 274 14.58 -24.89 21.87
CA ALA A 274 13.43 -25.27 21.06
C ALA A 274 12.21 -24.43 21.43
N ARG A 275 11.55 -23.89 20.40
CA ARG A 275 10.37 -23.03 20.58
C ARG A 275 9.31 -23.26 19.49
N LYS A 276 8.08 -22.90 19.82
CA LYS A 276 6.99 -22.81 18.85
C LYS A 276 7.13 -21.49 18.07
N VAL A 277 6.84 -21.52 16.79
CA VAL A 277 6.83 -20.37 15.87
C VAL A 277 5.65 -20.48 14.93
N ASP A 278 5.23 -19.39 14.36
CA ASP A 278 4.39 -19.35 13.17
C ASP A 278 5.29 -19.29 11.94
N LEU A 279 5.22 -20.32 11.12
CA LEU A 279 5.96 -20.41 9.85
C LEU A 279 5.15 -19.77 8.75
N GLY A 280 5.72 -18.79 8.07
CA GLY A 280 5.13 -18.12 6.92
C GLY A 280 5.78 -18.57 5.61
N LEU A 281 4.97 -18.88 4.58
CA LEU A 281 5.42 -19.18 3.23
C LEU A 281 4.48 -18.54 2.22
N ARG A 282 5.03 -17.77 1.28
CA ARG A 282 4.19 -17.16 0.26
C ARG A 282 3.70 -18.17 -0.75
N PRO A 283 2.48 -18.02 -1.28
CA PRO A 283 1.98 -18.89 -2.35
C PRO A 283 2.87 -18.91 -3.60
N ASP A 284 3.55 -17.79 -3.88
CA ASP A 284 4.47 -17.66 -5.02
C ASP A 284 5.79 -18.43 -4.83
N ASP A 285 6.16 -18.72 -3.58
CA ASP A 285 7.39 -19.44 -3.22
C ASP A 285 7.12 -20.93 -2.99
N LEU A 286 5.87 -21.37 -3.09
CA LEU A 286 5.46 -22.77 -3.03
C LEU A 286 5.17 -23.27 -4.44
N HIS A 287 6.14 -23.96 -5.05
CA HIS A 287 6.11 -24.35 -6.44
C HIS A 287 5.65 -25.78 -6.65
N TRP A 288 4.99 -26.06 -7.77
CA TRP A 288 4.77 -27.42 -8.22
C TRP A 288 6.09 -28.04 -8.70
N THR A 289 6.38 -29.27 -8.29
CA THR A 289 7.67 -29.96 -8.56
C THR A 289 8.09 -29.95 -10.03
N LYS A 290 7.11 -29.97 -10.96
CA LYS A 290 7.39 -30.00 -12.42
C LYS A 290 7.96 -28.68 -12.96
N ASP A 291 7.76 -27.56 -12.27
CA ASP A 291 8.14 -26.22 -12.72
C ASP A 291 9.02 -25.49 -11.68
N ALA A 292 9.62 -26.25 -10.78
CA ALA A 292 10.34 -25.72 -9.64
C ALA A 292 11.71 -25.13 -10.03
N PRO A 293 12.09 -23.96 -9.47
CA PRO A 293 13.46 -23.47 -9.54
C PRO A 293 14.45 -24.47 -8.91
N SER A 294 15.68 -24.53 -9.44
CA SER A 294 16.72 -25.44 -8.93
C SER A 294 17.16 -25.18 -7.48
N ARG A 295 16.86 -24.01 -6.95
CA ARG A 295 17.15 -23.62 -5.54
C ARG A 295 16.20 -24.25 -4.53
N CYS A 296 15.02 -24.73 -4.95
CA CYS A 296 14.06 -25.36 -4.08
C CYS A 296 14.53 -26.75 -3.69
N THR A 297 14.85 -26.97 -2.42
CA THR A 297 15.43 -28.22 -1.89
C THR A 297 14.42 -29.04 -1.07
N GLU A 298 13.47 -28.37 -0.46
CA GLU A 298 12.51 -29.02 0.43
C GLU A 298 11.21 -29.37 -0.29
N ARG A 299 10.58 -30.47 0.16
CA ARG A 299 9.38 -31.03 -0.47
C ARG A 299 8.27 -31.21 0.53
N ALA A 300 7.06 -30.89 0.11
CA ALA A 300 5.83 -31.21 0.81
C ALA A 300 4.83 -31.84 -0.16
N THR A 301 3.94 -32.68 0.34
CA THR A 301 2.87 -33.27 -0.48
C THR A 301 1.54 -32.86 0.10
N GLY A 302 0.67 -32.28 -0.72
CA GLY A 302 -0.67 -31.88 -0.34
C GLY A 302 -1.76 -32.52 -1.19
N VAL A 303 -2.98 -32.54 -0.68
CA VAL A 303 -4.18 -32.95 -1.41
C VAL A 303 -4.92 -31.69 -1.88
N ILE A 304 -5.18 -31.60 -3.19
CA ILE A 304 -5.87 -30.43 -3.79
C ILE A 304 -7.32 -30.39 -3.32
N LYS A 305 -7.72 -29.30 -2.64
CA LYS A 305 -9.09 -29.04 -2.17
C LYS A 305 -9.89 -28.12 -3.10
N ALA A 306 -9.23 -27.11 -3.68
CA ALA A 306 -9.87 -26.19 -4.61
C ALA A 306 -8.88 -25.70 -5.67
N ILE A 307 -9.41 -25.34 -6.83
CA ILE A 307 -8.65 -24.80 -7.95
C ILE A 307 -9.38 -23.57 -8.46
N GLU A 308 -8.66 -22.44 -8.54
CA GLU A 308 -9.14 -21.17 -9.10
C GLU A 308 -8.23 -20.74 -10.24
N THR A 309 -8.73 -20.75 -11.48
CA THR A 309 -7.97 -20.34 -12.67
C THR A 309 -8.44 -18.98 -13.14
N THR A 310 -7.53 -17.98 -13.15
CA THR A 310 -7.82 -16.60 -13.57
C THR A 310 -7.42 -16.32 -15.03
N GLY A 311 -7.02 -17.36 -15.76
CA GLY A 311 -6.54 -17.27 -17.14
C GLY A 311 -5.02 -17.16 -17.24
N SER A 312 -4.39 -16.24 -16.56
CA SER A 312 -2.92 -16.11 -16.51
C SER A 312 -2.27 -16.99 -15.45
N GLU A 313 -3.00 -17.34 -14.41
CA GLU A 313 -2.52 -18.04 -13.21
C GLU A 313 -3.54 -19.07 -12.72
N THR A 314 -3.06 -20.12 -12.04
CA THR A 314 -3.91 -21.07 -11.33
C THR A 314 -3.53 -21.06 -9.86
N PHE A 315 -4.45 -20.64 -9.01
CA PHE A 315 -4.30 -20.76 -7.56
C PHE A 315 -4.90 -22.07 -7.08
N VAL A 316 -4.17 -22.77 -6.24
CA VAL A 316 -4.56 -24.08 -5.75
C VAL A 316 -4.56 -24.05 -4.22
N LEU A 317 -5.70 -24.38 -3.63
CA LEU A 317 -5.79 -24.64 -2.19
C LEU A 317 -5.51 -26.11 -1.95
N LEU A 318 -4.50 -26.39 -1.12
CA LEU A 318 -4.08 -27.74 -0.76
C LEU A 318 -4.24 -27.97 0.74
N ASP A 319 -4.50 -29.21 1.11
CA ASP A 319 -4.32 -29.72 2.46
C ASP A 319 -2.95 -30.40 2.56
N VAL A 320 -2.07 -29.82 3.35
CA VAL A 320 -0.74 -30.36 3.65
C VAL A 320 -0.77 -30.82 5.12
N GLU A 321 -1.02 -32.09 5.36
CA GLU A 321 -1.15 -32.70 6.71
C GLU A 321 -2.06 -31.92 7.68
N GLY A 322 -3.25 -31.53 7.20
CA GLY A 322 -4.23 -30.81 8.00
C GLY A 322 -4.06 -29.30 8.04
N VAL A 323 -3.06 -28.74 7.33
CA VAL A 323 -2.87 -27.31 7.16
C VAL A 323 -3.29 -26.90 5.75
N GLU A 324 -4.21 -25.94 5.65
CA GLU A 324 -4.60 -25.36 4.36
C GLU A 324 -3.55 -24.40 3.85
N MET A 325 -3.07 -24.65 2.64
CA MET A 325 -2.05 -23.85 1.98
C MET A 325 -2.46 -23.46 0.57
N ASN A 326 -2.23 -22.22 0.20
CA ASN A 326 -2.34 -21.73 -1.16
C ASN A 326 -1.00 -21.87 -1.87
N ALA A 327 -1.04 -22.38 -3.10
CA ALA A 327 0.12 -22.43 -3.97
C ALA A 327 -0.24 -21.86 -5.35
N ARG A 328 0.76 -21.34 -6.06
CA ARG A 328 0.61 -20.84 -7.42
C ARG A 328 1.14 -21.88 -8.40
N PHE A 329 0.27 -22.32 -9.30
CA PHE A 329 0.59 -23.27 -10.35
C PHE A 329 0.57 -22.58 -11.72
N PRO A 330 1.22 -23.17 -12.74
CA PRO A 330 1.12 -22.68 -14.10
C PRO A 330 -0.33 -22.58 -14.56
N SER A 331 -0.60 -21.65 -15.46
CA SER A 331 -1.92 -21.51 -16.08
C SER A 331 -2.36 -22.84 -16.73
N PHE A 332 -3.60 -23.24 -16.44
CA PHE A 332 -4.18 -24.48 -16.96
C PHE A 332 -3.37 -25.75 -16.63
N ALA A 333 -2.70 -25.80 -15.48
CA ALA A 333 -2.04 -27.02 -15.01
C ALA A 333 -3.01 -28.23 -15.05
N PRO A 334 -2.59 -29.41 -15.54
CA PRO A 334 -3.45 -30.60 -15.62
C PRO A 334 -3.61 -31.25 -14.23
N ILE A 335 -4.40 -30.65 -13.37
CA ILE A 335 -4.64 -31.03 -11.98
C ILE A 335 -6.14 -31.18 -11.71
N ALA A 336 -6.49 -31.96 -10.70
CA ALA A 336 -7.88 -32.18 -10.29
C ALA A 336 -8.04 -32.13 -8.77
N ILE A 337 -9.22 -31.74 -8.31
CA ILE A 337 -9.60 -31.80 -6.89
C ILE A 337 -9.51 -33.22 -6.39
N GLY A 338 -8.95 -33.42 -5.20
CA GLY A 338 -8.67 -34.72 -4.59
C GLY A 338 -7.34 -35.37 -5.03
N GLN A 339 -6.67 -34.81 -6.04
CA GLN A 339 -5.35 -35.26 -6.47
C GLN A 339 -4.27 -34.85 -5.47
N ARG A 340 -3.25 -35.71 -5.30
CA ARG A 340 -2.02 -35.35 -4.60
C ARG A 340 -1.11 -34.53 -5.50
N ALA A 341 -0.54 -33.49 -4.96
CA ALA A 341 0.45 -32.66 -5.64
C ALA A 341 1.72 -32.56 -4.78
N ASP A 342 2.85 -32.82 -5.43
CA ASP A 342 4.17 -32.63 -4.82
C ASP A 342 4.63 -31.20 -5.04
N LEU A 343 4.95 -30.54 -3.94
CA LEU A 343 5.34 -29.14 -3.85
C LEU A 343 6.78 -29.07 -3.41
N VAL A 344 7.45 -28.02 -3.84
CA VAL A 344 8.82 -27.71 -3.41
C VAL A 344 8.97 -26.25 -3.08
N PHE A 345 9.84 -25.93 -2.14
CA PHE A 345 10.16 -24.56 -1.72
C PHE A 345 11.63 -24.45 -1.29
N ASP A 346 12.12 -23.22 -1.22
CA ASP A 346 13.45 -22.91 -0.68
C ASP A 346 13.29 -22.51 0.80
N PRO A 347 14.01 -23.15 1.75
CA PRO A 347 14.01 -22.70 3.15
C PRO A 347 14.39 -21.24 3.37
N ALA A 348 15.13 -20.64 2.45
CA ALA A 348 15.49 -19.22 2.52
C ALA A 348 14.30 -18.26 2.28
N ASP A 349 13.21 -18.75 1.67
CA ASP A 349 11.99 -17.96 1.43
C ASP A 349 10.99 -18.03 2.60
N LEU A 350 11.34 -18.74 3.68
CA LEU A 350 10.50 -18.89 4.85
C LEU A 350 10.57 -17.67 5.76
N HIS A 351 9.41 -17.35 6.34
CA HIS A 351 9.27 -16.33 7.37
C HIS A 351 8.94 -16.99 8.70
N PHE A 352 9.49 -16.48 9.79
CA PHE A 352 9.25 -16.98 11.13
C PHE A 352 8.71 -15.85 12.01
N PHE A 353 7.57 -16.08 12.62
CA PHE A 353 6.93 -15.11 13.49
C PHE A 353 6.75 -15.67 14.90
N ASP A 354 6.82 -14.82 15.90
CA ASP A 354 6.44 -15.15 17.24
C ASP A 354 4.93 -15.41 17.31
N PRO A 355 4.47 -16.55 17.82
CA PRO A 355 3.04 -16.87 17.82
C PRO A 355 2.20 -15.99 18.74
N GLU A 356 2.81 -15.37 19.79
CA GLU A 356 2.11 -14.54 20.76
C GLU A 356 2.05 -13.07 20.29
N THR A 357 3.19 -12.49 19.89
CA THR A 357 3.28 -11.08 19.48
C THR A 357 2.98 -10.88 18.00
N GLY A 358 3.24 -11.89 17.18
CA GLY A 358 3.19 -11.84 15.73
C GLY A 358 4.41 -11.20 15.09
N ASP A 359 5.39 -10.75 15.85
CA ASP A 359 6.59 -10.08 15.34
C ASP A 359 7.49 -11.06 14.58
N THR A 360 8.21 -10.56 13.58
CA THR A 360 9.19 -11.38 12.86
C THR A 360 10.32 -11.80 13.80
N LEU A 361 10.68 -13.08 13.68
CA LEU A 361 11.83 -13.65 14.39
C LEU A 361 13.09 -13.67 13.52
N LEU A 362 12.98 -13.34 12.23
CA LEU A 362 14.13 -13.24 11.35
C LEU A 362 15.00 -12.08 11.82
N VAL A 363 16.23 -12.37 12.17
CA VAL A 363 17.27 -11.35 12.26
C VAL A 363 17.61 -11.00 10.81
N ALA A 364 16.96 -9.96 10.28
CA ALA A 364 17.25 -9.52 8.92
C ALA A 364 18.76 -9.33 8.78
N PRO A 365 19.42 -9.92 7.76
CA PRO A 365 20.62 -9.33 7.22
C PRO A 365 20.19 -8.01 6.61
N MET A 366 20.17 -6.96 7.42
CA MET A 366 19.91 -5.61 6.94
C MET A 366 21.09 -5.22 6.07
N ASP A 367 20.94 -5.42 4.77
CA ASP A 367 21.85 -4.82 3.82
C ASP A 367 21.74 -3.30 4.00
N ALA A 368 22.77 -2.72 4.63
CA ALA A 368 22.83 -1.29 5.00
C ALA A 368 22.77 -0.38 3.76
N ARG A 369 22.72 -0.96 2.55
CA ARG A 369 22.66 -0.27 1.25
C ARG A 369 21.26 0.19 0.87
N ASP A 370 20.21 -0.43 1.40
CA ASP A 370 18.82 -0.07 1.06
C ASP A 370 18.23 1.04 1.94
N ARG A 371 19.01 1.57 2.90
CA ARG A 371 18.63 2.70 3.76
C ARG A 371 19.01 4.07 3.21
N GLN A 372 19.52 4.17 1.98
CA GLN A 372 19.77 5.49 1.40
C GLN A 372 18.45 6.20 1.11
N PRO A 373 18.29 7.45 1.56
CA PRO A 373 17.17 8.28 1.11
C PRO A 373 17.27 8.38 -0.41
N ILE A 374 16.15 8.19 -1.09
CA ILE A 374 16.03 8.35 -2.55
C ILE A 374 16.65 9.71 -2.90
N PRO A 375 17.72 9.76 -3.73
CA PRO A 375 18.29 11.04 -4.12
C PRO A 375 17.21 11.86 -4.84
N PRO A 376 17.07 13.16 -4.58
CA PRO A 376 16.11 13.99 -5.26
C PRO A 376 16.41 13.90 -6.76
N ASN A 377 15.40 13.48 -7.52
CA ASN A 377 15.49 13.39 -8.98
C ASN A 377 15.81 14.77 -9.54
N ARG A 378 17.08 15.03 -9.86
CA ARG A 378 17.50 16.22 -10.59
C ARG A 378 16.97 16.08 -12.02
N ALA A 379 15.67 16.34 -12.19
CA ALA A 379 15.11 16.58 -13.51
C ALA A 379 15.79 17.82 -14.08
N ALA A 380 16.45 17.62 -15.21
CA ALA A 380 17.18 18.59 -15.97
C ALA A 380 16.43 19.91 -16.11
N ARG A 381 17.09 20.98 -15.68
CA ARG A 381 16.83 22.32 -16.22
C ARG A 381 17.32 22.31 -17.67
N HIS A 382 16.40 22.31 -18.61
CA HIS A 382 16.54 22.90 -19.94
C HIS A 382 15.15 23.34 -20.42
#